data_f1da7edc2f7cd18662d5b2096ed17c37
#
_entry.id   f1da7edc2f7cd18662d5b2096ed17c37
#
_cell.length_a   1.000
_cell.length_b   1.000
_cell.length_c   1.000
_cell.angle_alpha   90.00
_cell.angle_beta   90.00
_cell.angle_gamma   90.00
#
_symmetry.space_group_name_H-M   'P 1'
#
loop_
_entity.id
_entity.type
_entity.pdbx_description
1 polymer ?
#
loop_
_entity_poly.entity_id
_entity_poly.type
_entity_poly.pdbx_seq_one_letter_code
_entity_poly.pdbx_strand_id
1 'polypeptide(L)'
;MDSGMISKIQKAKRYARERERIHFVEFEVAFRGDHSSYTVSYNKGQWNCGCNFFASRGVCSHTMTLERVLGVMLTPEEERQSEPEAALAGMTG
;
A
#
# COMPACT_ATOMS: atom_id res chain seq x y z
N MET A 1 -20.09 -6.79 27.16
CA MET A 1 -18.75 -6.85 26.64
C MET A 1 -17.77 -6.75 27.79
N ASP A 2 -16.82 -7.63 27.86
CA ASP A 2 -15.92 -7.64 28.99
C ASP A 2 -14.78 -6.62 28.81
N SER A 3 -14.02 -6.40 29.86
CA SER A 3 -12.98 -5.39 29.83
C SER A 3 -11.85 -5.77 28.89
N GLY A 4 -11.62 -7.06 28.68
CA GLY A 4 -10.62 -7.47 27.72
C GLY A 4 -10.99 -7.08 26.31
N MET A 5 -12.26 -7.22 25.94
CA MET A 5 -12.72 -6.83 24.61
C MET A 5 -12.66 -5.31 24.43
N ILE A 6 -13.03 -4.58 25.47
CA ILE A 6 -12.97 -3.12 25.38
C ILE A 6 -11.52 -2.67 25.16
N SER A 7 -10.59 -3.28 25.86
CA SER A 7 -9.19 -2.94 25.70
C SER A 7 -8.71 -3.23 24.29
N LYS A 8 -9.13 -4.35 23.71
CA LYS A 8 -8.75 -4.69 22.34
C LYS A 8 -9.32 -3.71 21.33
N ILE A 9 -10.55 -3.28 21.54
CA ILE A 9 -11.18 -2.33 20.64
C ILE A 9 -10.42 -1.00 20.67
N GLN A 10 -10.07 -0.54 21.86
CA GLN A 10 -9.35 0.73 21.96
C GLN A 10 -7.98 0.63 21.30
N LYS A 11 -7.30 -0.49 21.50
CA LYS A 11 -6.00 -0.70 20.88
C LYS A 11 -6.12 -0.74 19.38
N ALA A 12 -7.16 -1.39 18.87
CA ALA A 12 -7.36 -1.46 17.41
C ALA A 12 -7.58 -0.10 16.81
N LYS A 13 -8.34 0.75 17.50
CA LYS A 13 -8.56 2.09 16.99
C LYS A 13 -7.27 2.89 16.93
N ARG A 14 -6.41 2.73 17.91
CA ARG A 14 -5.13 3.42 17.91
C ARG A 14 -4.21 2.89 16.82
N TYR A 15 -4.13 1.56 16.70
CA TYR A 15 -3.28 0.96 15.67
C TYR A 15 -3.72 1.37 14.27
N ALA A 16 -5.04 1.51 14.07
CA ALA A 16 -5.55 1.84 12.75
C ALA A 16 -5.09 3.22 12.28
N ARG A 17 -4.73 4.09 13.21
CA ARG A 17 -4.23 5.40 12.84
C ARG A 17 -2.73 5.41 12.63
N GLU A 18 -2.06 4.32 12.97
CA GLU A 18 -0.61 4.22 12.83
C GLU A 18 -0.30 3.21 11.74
N ARG A 19 -0.56 3.64 10.50
CA ARG A 19 -0.46 2.75 9.35
C ARG A 19 0.94 2.20 9.15
N GLU A 20 1.94 2.91 9.61
CA GLU A 20 3.32 2.47 9.45
C GLU A 20 3.60 1.17 10.22
N ARG A 21 2.69 0.77 11.09
CA ARG A 21 2.82 -0.52 11.77
C ARG A 21 2.55 -1.69 10.86
N ILE A 22 1.86 -1.45 9.75
CA ILE A 22 1.42 -2.50 8.85
C ILE A 22 2.27 -2.44 7.60
N HIS A 23 2.77 -3.59 7.21
CA HIS A 23 3.60 -3.68 6.01
C HIS A 23 3.03 -4.80 5.15
N PHE A 24 2.61 -4.44 3.95
CA PHE A 24 2.12 -5.42 3.01
C PHE A 24 3.28 -6.21 2.44
N VAL A 25 3.17 -7.51 2.53
CA VAL A 25 4.18 -8.40 1.96
C VAL A 25 3.69 -8.91 0.62
N GLU A 26 2.44 -9.30 0.58
CA GLU A 26 1.88 -9.95 -0.58
C GLU A 26 0.38 -9.75 -0.55
N PHE A 27 -0.21 -9.36 -1.67
CA PHE A 27 -1.66 -9.25 -1.72
C PHE A 27 -2.14 -9.29 -3.15
N GLU A 28 -3.43 -9.52 -3.29
CA GLU A 28 -4.11 -9.50 -4.58
C GLU A 28 -5.44 -8.82 -4.38
N VAL A 29 -5.78 -7.89 -5.25
CA VAL A 29 -7.03 -7.16 -5.13
C VAL A 29 -7.74 -7.17 -6.47
N ALA A 30 -9.06 -7.05 -6.42
CA ALA A 30 -9.87 -6.80 -7.60
C ALA A 30 -10.05 -5.29 -7.70
N PHE A 31 -9.57 -4.72 -8.77
CA PHE A 31 -9.63 -3.28 -8.98
C PHE A 31 -10.68 -3.00 -10.05
N ARG A 32 -11.71 -2.25 -9.68
CA ARG A 32 -12.74 -1.90 -10.64
C ARG A 32 -12.38 -0.59 -11.30
N GLY A 33 -12.02 -0.67 -12.58
CA GLY A 33 -11.72 0.51 -13.37
C GLY A 33 -12.99 1.08 -13.97
N ASP A 34 -12.79 2.00 -14.90
CA ASP A 34 -13.93 2.67 -15.53
C ASP A 34 -14.70 1.73 -16.42
N HIS A 35 -14.02 0.86 -17.12
CA HIS A 35 -14.64 0.01 -18.14
C HIS A 35 -14.58 -1.47 -17.79
N SER A 36 -13.60 -1.88 -17.01
CA SER A 36 -13.38 -3.28 -16.72
C SER A 36 -12.82 -3.42 -15.33
N SER A 37 -12.87 -4.65 -14.83
CA SER A 37 -12.22 -4.98 -13.58
C SER A 37 -10.93 -5.72 -13.84
N TYR A 38 -9.95 -5.47 -13.02
CA TYR A 38 -8.62 -6.05 -13.17
C TYR A 38 -8.16 -6.64 -11.87
N THR A 39 -7.30 -7.65 -11.97
CA THR A 39 -6.64 -8.20 -10.81
C THR A 39 -5.27 -7.54 -10.68
N VAL A 40 -5.00 -6.94 -9.55
CA VAL A 40 -3.72 -6.31 -9.28
C VAL A 40 -3.10 -7.04 -8.10
N SER A 41 -1.86 -7.45 -8.26
CA SER A 41 -1.17 -8.17 -7.21
C SER A 41 0.16 -7.51 -6.91
N TYR A 42 0.63 -7.77 -5.71
CA TYR A 42 1.86 -7.20 -5.19
C TYR A 42 2.58 -8.30 -4.42
N ASN A 43 3.85 -8.46 -4.68
CA ASN A 43 4.64 -9.48 -4.01
C ASN A 43 6.03 -8.93 -3.77
N LYS A 44 6.32 -8.63 -2.50
CA LYS A 44 7.64 -8.21 -2.06
C LYS A 44 8.21 -7.09 -2.92
N GLY A 45 7.37 -6.08 -3.16
CA GLY A 45 7.80 -4.91 -3.90
C GLY A 45 7.53 -4.97 -5.39
N GLN A 46 7.05 -6.09 -5.89
CA GLN A 46 6.80 -6.26 -7.31
C GLN A 46 5.32 -6.25 -7.60
N TRP A 47 4.91 -5.45 -8.56
CA TRP A 47 3.53 -5.30 -8.96
C TRP A 47 3.21 -6.15 -10.16
N ASN A 48 1.95 -6.50 -10.30
CA ASN A 48 1.44 -7.16 -11.47
C ASN A 48 -0.01 -6.76 -11.68
N CYS A 49 -0.35 -6.38 -12.89
CA CYS A 49 -1.71 -5.96 -13.21
C CYS A 49 -2.06 -6.54 -14.58
N GLY A 50 -3.31 -6.93 -14.73
CA GLY A 50 -3.74 -7.56 -15.97
C GLY A 50 -4.09 -6.61 -17.10
N CYS A 51 -3.87 -5.32 -16.96
CA CYS A 51 -4.23 -4.41 -18.02
C CYS A 51 -3.12 -4.31 -19.06
N ASN A 52 -3.51 -3.82 -20.25
CA ASN A 52 -2.57 -3.74 -21.36
C ASN A 52 -1.46 -2.73 -21.12
N PHE A 53 -1.79 -1.64 -20.47
CA PHE A 53 -0.78 -0.62 -20.22
C PHE A 53 0.34 -1.15 -19.33
N PHE A 54 -0.03 -1.94 -18.31
CA PHE A 54 0.97 -2.52 -17.44
C PHE A 54 1.85 -3.51 -18.21
N ALA A 55 1.23 -4.27 -19.10
CA ALA A 55 1.98 -5.24 -19.87
C ALA A 55 3.06 -4.56 -20.71
N SER A 56 2.79 -3.36 -21.18
CA SER A 56 3.75 -2.62 -22.00
C SER A 56 4.76 -1.85 -21.19
N ARG A 57 4.35 -1.27 -20.08
CA ARG A 57 5.17 -0.29 -19.38
C ARG A 57 5.63 -0.73 -18.01
N GLY A 58 5.03 -1.78 -17.43
CA GLY A 58 5.40 -2.21 -16.09
C GLY A 58 4.80 -1.35 -14.99
N VAL A 59 3.96 -0.40 -15.34
CA VAL A 59 3.28 0.47 -14.39
C VAL A 59 2.00 0.93 -15.04
N CYS A 60 0.98 1.21 -14.26
CA CYS A 60 -0.30 1.65 -14.80
C CYS A 60 -1.05 2.46 -13.75
N SER A 61 -2.20 3.00 -14.16
CA SER A 61 -3.00 3.79 -13.22
C SER A 61 -3.46 2.96 -12.03
N HIS A 62 -3.69 1.68 -12.23
CA HIS A 62 -4.17 0.83 -11.14
C HIS A 62 -3.10 0.66 -10.06
N THR A 63 -1.86 0.36 -10.46
CA THR A 63 -0.79 0.23 -9.48
C THR A 63 -0.47 1.56 -8.83
N MET A 64 -0.49 2.65 -9.62
CA MET A 64 -0.22 3.95 -9.04
C MET A 64 -1.29 4.38 -8.03
N THR A 65 -2.54 4.00 -8.29
CA THR A 65 -3.61 4.27 -7.34
C THR A 65 -3.35 3.57 -6.02
N LEU A 66 -2.98 2.30 -6.10
CA LEU A 66 -2.74 1.55 -4.87
C LEU A 66 -1.55 2.08 -4.10
N GLU A 67 -0.53 2.54 -4.80
CA GLU A 67 0.59 3.17 -4.12
C GLU A 67 0.15 4.41 -3.36
N ARG A 68 -0.75 5.19 -3.95
CA ARG A 68 -1.23 6.39 -3.27
C ARG A 68 -2.13 6.06 -2.09
N VAL A 69 -2.97 5.03 -2.26
CA VAL A 69 -3.91 4.67 -1.20
C VAL A 69 -3.22 3.99 -0.04
N LEU A 70 -2.35 3.05 -0.32
CA LEU A 70 -1.71 2.26 0.71
C LEU A 70 -0.46 2.93 1.28
N GLY A 71 0.16 3.79 0.49
CA GLY A 71 1.21 4.66 0.98
C GLY A 71 2.31 3.94 1.73
N VAL A 72 2.53 4.38 2.95
CA VAL A 72 3.64 3.90 3.75
C VAL A 72 3.57 2.41 4.03
N MET A 73 2.39 1.82 3.88
CA MET A 73 2.25 0.40 4.17
C MET A 73 2.91 -0.49 3.13
N LEU A 74 3.33 0.07 2.00
CA LEU A 74 4.04 -0.68 0.98
C LEU A 74 5.55 -0.60 1.14
N THR A 75 6.03 0.29 1.99
CA THR A 75 7.45 0.50 2.17
C THR A 75 7.92 -0.24 3.41
N PRO A 76 8.92 -1.12 3.29
CA PRO A 76 9.42 -1.80 4.48
C PRO A 76 9.90 -0.81 5.54
N GLU A 77 9.79 -1.22 6.78
CA GLU A 77 10.11 -0.33 7.88
C GLU A 77 11.55 0.16 7.81
N GLU A 78 12.46 -0.72 7.42
CA GLU A 78 13.86 -0.32 7.30
C GLU A 78 14.04 0.78 6.27
N GLU A 79 13.33 0.67 5.15
CA GLU A 79 13.45 1.69 4.10
C GLU A 79 12.81 2.98 4.53
N ARG A 80 11.72 2.91 5.28
CA ARG A 80 11.09 4.12 5.77
C ARG A 80 12.01 4.87 6.71
N GLN A 81 12.73 4.13 7.55
CA GLN A 81 13.65 4.76 8.49
C GLN A 81 14.89 5.32 7.84
N SER A 82 15.34 4.66 6.80
CA SER A 82 16.58 5.09 6.15
C SER A 82 16.35 6.10 5.05
N GLU A 83 15.12 6.37 4.71
CA GLU A 83 14.82 7.29 3.62
C GLU A 83 15.23 8.70 4.01
N PRO A 84 16.14 9.32 3.27
CA PRO A 84 16.59 10.65 3.64
C PRO A 84 15.58 11.70 3.24
N GLU A 85 15.46 12.73 4.07
CA GLU A 85 14.61 13.84 3.73
C GLU A 85 15.03 14.51 2.46
N ALA A 86 16.32 14.52 2.22
CA ALA A 86 16.82 15.16 1.02
C ALA A 86 16.24 14.49 -0.21
N ALA A 87 16.10 13.18 -0.18
CA ALA A 87 15.53 12.49 -1.31
C ALA A 87 14.09 12.90 -1.51
N LEU A 88 13.35 12.99 -0.44
CA LEU A 88 11.97 13.42 -0.54
C LEU A 88 11.87 14.83 -1.08
N ALA A 89 12.65 15.70 -0.54
CA ALA A 89 12.60 17.08 -0.98
C ALA A 89 12.97 17.20 -2.45
N GLY A 90 13.97 16.49 -2.85
CA GLY A 90 14.39 16.56 -4.23
C GLY A 90 13.39 15.98 -5.18
N MET A 91 12.72 14.94 -4.74
CA MET A 91 11.77 14.32 -5.63
C MET A 91 10.48 15.03 -5.73
N THR A 92 10.10 15.65 -4.66
CA THR A 92 8.90 16.41 -4.70
C THR A 92 9.05 17.59 -5.57
N GLY A 93 10.25 17.91 -5.72
CA GLY A 93 10.45 18.94 -6.69
C GLY A 93 9.67 18.47 -7.81
#